data_0a621abac8cdcf833ab43db8c1e29804
#
_entry.id   0a621abac8cdcf833ab43db8c1e29804
#
_cell.length_a   1.000
_cell.length_b   1.000
_cell.length_c   1.000
_cell.angle_alpha   90.00
_cell.angle_beta   90.00
_cell.angle_gamma   90.00
#
_symmetry.space_group_name_H-M   'P 1'
#
loop_
_entity.id
_entity.type
_entity.pdbx_description
1 polymer ?
#
loop_
_entity_poly.entity_id
_entity_poly.type
_entity_poly.pdbx_seq_one_letter_code
_entity_poly.pdbx_strand_id
1 'polypeptide(L)'
;MAIEVFNRYEKKYLLDEVTFKSLLNRISDYMELDKYNKNGQFYSISNIYYDTDDNRLIRSSIEKPVYKEKLRMRSYGTPNAHDKVFLEIKKKYNGIANKRRTSMVLKDAYRYMENGTFPYETECLNRQVLKEIDYFRSIYDLKPKVYLSYDRYA
;
A
#
# COMPACT_ATOMS: atom_id res chain seq x y z
N MET A 1 9.11 -0.40 16.32
CA MET A 1 7.86 -0.98 15.78
C MET A 1 7.33 -0.06 14.70
N ALA A 2 6.93 -0.58 13.54
CA ALA A 2 6.30 0.24 12.52
C ALA A 2 4.87 0.58 12.95
N ILE A 3 4.46 1.84 12.82
CA ILE A 3 3.09 2.26 13.12
C ILE A 3 2.16 1.59 12.10
N GLU A 4 1.32 0.67 12.55
CA GLU A 4 0.41 -0.10 11.69
C GLU A 4 -0.90 0.64 11.38
N VAL A 5 -1.28 1.59 12.22
CA VAL A 5 -2.49 2.41 12.09
C VAL A 5 -2.13 3.87 12.34
N PHE A 6 -2.43 4.75 11.40
CA PHE A 6 -2.28 6.18 11.60
C PHE A 6 -3.28 6.99 10.75
N ASN A 7 -3.66 8.12 11.30
CA ASN A 7 -4.52 9.11 10.65
C ASN A 7 -3.67 10.32 10.29
N ARG A 8 -3.77 10.79 9.06
CA ARG A 8 -3.03 11.98 8.60
C ARG A 8 -3.75 12.72 7.48
N TYR A 9 -3.42 13.99 7.36
CA TYR A 9 -3.69 14.75 6.15
C TYR A 9 -2.54 14.58 5.17
N GLU A 10 -2.87 14.47 3.88
CA GLU A 10 -1.89 14.35 2.79
C GLU A 10 -2.22 15.41 1.74
N LYS A 11 -1.24 16.27 1.44
CA LYS A 11 -1.26 17.18 0.30
C LYS A 11 -0.24 16.71 -0.72
N LYS A 12 -0.58 16.79 -2.00
CA LYS A 12 0.28 16.39 -3.11
C LYS A 12 0.53 17.58 -4.00
N TYR A 13 1.79 17.76 -4.37
CA TYR A 13 2.25 18.81 -5.27
C TYR A 13 2.94 18.16 -6.46
N LEU A 14 2.70 18.70 -7.65
CA LEU A 14 3.47 18.35 -8.83
C LEU A 14 4.65 19.31 -8.91
N LEU A 15 5.86 18.77 -9.01
CA LEU A 15 7.10 19.56 -9.06
C LEU A 15 7.88 19.18 -10.32
N ASP A 16 8.58 20.17 -10.90
CA ASP A 16 9.63 19.92 -11.88
C ASP A 16 10.95 19.53 -11.17
N GLU A 17 11.93 19.09 -11.94
CA GLU A 17 13.22 18.63 -11.41
C GLU A 17 13.99 19.75 -10.70
N VAL A 18 13.95 20.99 -11.19
CA VAL A 18 14.65 22.13 -10.61
C VAL A 18 14.08 22.46 -9.24
N THR A 19 12.76 22.56 -9.17
CA THR A 19 12.03 22.81 -7.91
C THR A 19 12.25 21.68 -6.92
N PHE A 20 12.25 20.43 -7.37
CA PHE A 20 12.53 19.26 -6.52
C PHE A 20 13.92 19.32 -5.90
N LYS A 21 14.98 19.60 -6.71
CA LYS A 21 16.35 19.73 -6.20
C LYS A 21 16.48 20.88 -5.20
N SER A 22 15.87 22.04 -5.51
CA SER A 22 15.87 23.18 -4.59
C SER A 22 15.17 22.87 -3.27
N LEU A 23 14.05 22.14 -3.32
CA LEU A 23 13.32 21.70 -2.14
C LEU A 23 14.18 20.75 -1.29
N LEU A 24 14.81 19.75 -1.91
CA LEU A 24 15.68 18.80 -1.19
C LEU A 24 16.79 19.52 -0.42
N ASN A 25 17.46 20.49 -1.06
CA ASN A 25 18.50 21.27 -0.42
C ASN A 25 17.99 22.05 0.80
N ARG A 26 16.74 22.52 0.77
CA ARG A 26 16.15 23.27 1.88
C ARG A 26 15.68 22.40 3.05
N ILE A 27 15.24 21.19 2.77
CA ILE A 27 14.70 20.31 3.82
C ILE A 27 15.76 19.39 4.43
N SER A 28 16.94 19.24 3.80
CA SER A 28 18.04 18.37 4.26
C SER A 28 18.51 18.67 5.69
N ASP A 29 18.41 19.93 6.12
CA ASP A 29 18.80 20.33 7.48
C ASP A 29 17.74 19.97 8.55
N TYR A 30 16.52 19.60 8.13
CA TYR A 30 15.36 19.35 9.00
C TYR A 30 14.85 17.92 8.93
N MET A 31 15.24 17.14 7.91
CA MET A 31 14.71 15.80 7.64
C MET A 31 15.83 14.84 7.28
N GLU A 32 15.73 13.63 7.80
CA GLU A 32 16.60 12.51 7.43
C GLU A 32 15.92 11.61 6.40
N LEU A 33 16.73 10.99 5.54
CA LEU A 33 16.25 10.04 4.55
C LEU A 33 15.72 8.77 5.21
N ASP A 34 14.65 8.22 4.63
CA ASP A 34 14.11 6.90 4.99
C ASP A 34 15.21 5.83 4.83
N LYS A 35 15.23 4.85 5.72
CA LYS A 35 16.16 3.70 5.69
C LYS A 35 16.20 2.92 4.37
N TYR A 36 15.20 3.08 3.51
CA TYR A 36 15.16 2.47 2.17
C TYR A 36 15.88 3.30 1.11
N ASN A 37 16.13 4.59 1.36
CA ASN A 37 16.93 5.45 0.50
C ASN A 37 18.43 5.26 0.75
N LYS A 38 18.92 4.04 0.54
CA LYS A 38 20.35 3.74 0.71
C LYS A 38 21.17 4.60 -0.23
N ASN A 39 22.20 5.24 0.33
CA ASN A 39 23.12 6.12 -0.42
C ASN A 39 22.43 7.27 -1.18
N GLY A 40 21.28 7.76 -0.70
CA GLY A 40 20.57 8.83 -1.36
C GLY A 40 19.93 8.44 -2.70
N GLN A 41 19.70 7.15 -2.94
CA GLN A 41 19.10 6.67 -4.19
C GLN A 41 17.59 6.45 -4.04
N PHE A 42 16.87 6.62 -5.14
CA PHE A 42 15.48 6.22 -5.25
C PHE A 42 15.34 4.70 -5.08
N TYR A 43 14.22 4.28 -4.54
CA TYR A 43 13.85 2.86 -4.50
C TYR A 43 12.47 2.63 -5.10
N SER A 44 12.34 1.53 -5.84
CA SER A 44 11.09 1.20 -6.51
C SER A 44 10.06 0.64 -5.54
N ILE A 45 8.81 1.03 -5.73
CA ILE A 45 7.66 0.49 -5.03
C ILE A 45 6.71 -0.11 -6.07
N SER A 46 6.45 -1.40 -5.94
CA SER A 46 5.50 -2.12 -6.79
C SER A 46 4.20 -2.37 -6.05
N ASN A 47 3.08 -2.21 -6.74
CA ASN A 47 1.75 -2.41 -6.17
C ASN A 47 0.86 -3.18 -7.14
N ILE A 48 0.06 -4.10 -6.61
CA ILE A 48 -1.08 -4.71 -7.31
C ILE A 48 -2.33 -4.23 -6.59
N TYR A 49 -3.21 -3.52 -7.28
CA TYR A 49 -4.52 -3.13 -6.78
C TYR A 49 -5.55 -4.19 -7.14
N TYR A 50 -6.37 -4.53 -6.16
CA TYR A 50 -7.48 -5.46 -6.30
C TYR A 50 -8.79 -4.70 -6.44
N ASP A 51 -9.63 -5.14 -7.36
CA ASP A 51 -10.96 -4.58 -7.63
C ASP A 51 -11.88 -5.69 -8.16
N THR A 52 -13.15 -5.40 -8.28
CA THR A 52 -14.15 -6.26 -8.91
C THR A 52 -14.01 -6.23 -10.44
N ASP A 53 -14.66 -7.16 -11.13
CA ASP A 53 -14.60 -7.22 -12.60
C ASP A 53 -15.15 -5.95 -13.28
N ASP A 54 -16.13 -5.32 -12.68
CA ASP A 54 -16.73 -4.05 -13.12
C ASP A 54 -15.99 -2.80 -12.59
N ASN A 55 -14.84 -2.96 -11.90
CA ASN A 55 -14.04 -1.88 -11.33
C ASN A 55 -14.80 -1.03 -10.30
N ARG A 56 -15.62 -1.64 -9.48
CA ARG A 56 -16.54 -0.99 -8.53
C ARG A 56 -15.82 -0.09 -7.52
N LEU A 57 -14.67 -0.53 -6.97
CA LEU A 57 -13.96 0.22 -5.95
C LEU A 57 -13.34 1.51 -6.50
N ILE A 58 -12.74 1.45 -7.70
CA ILE A 58 -12.16 2.64 -8.30
C ILE A 58 -13.24 3.60 -8.80
N ARG A 59 -14.31 3.09 -9.40
CA ARG A 59 -15.46 3.91 -9.83
C ARG A 59 -16.07 4.66 -8.66
N SER A 60 -16.42 3.95 -7.59
CA SER A 60 -16.88 4.56 -6.35
C SER A 60 -15.89 5.60 -5.80
N SER A 61 -14.58 5.32 -5.85
CA SER A 61 -13.57 6.27 -5.37
C SER A 61 -13.50 7.57 -6.17
N ILE A 62 -13.84 7.55 -7.48
CA ILE A 62 -13.86 8.74 -8.36
C ILE A 62 -15.03 9.66 -8.02
N GLU A 63 -16.16 9.11 -7.64
CA GLU A 63 -17.36 9.87 -7.22
C GLU A 63 -17.17 10.66 -5.93
N LYS A 64 -16.00 10.54 -5.29
CA LYS A 64 -15.62 11.22 -4.04
C LYS A 64 -16.61 11.01 -2.89
N PRO A 65 -17.04 9.77 -2.60
CA PRO A 65 -18.00 9.49 -1.55
C PRO A 65 -17.43 9.82 -0.17
N VAL A 66 -18.32 9.92 0.82
CA VAL A 66 -17.95 10.09 2.23
C VAL A 66 -17.06 8.94 2.71
N TYR A 67 -17.37 7.70 2.29
CA TYR A 67 -16.59 6.51 2.59
C TYR A 67 -16.09 5.84 1.32
N LYS A 68 -14.81 5.48 1.33
CA LYS A 68 -14.20 4.66 0.27
C LYS A 68 -13.06 3.82 0.81
N GLU A 69 -12.82 2.72 0.13
CA GLU A 69 -11.78 1.78 0.50
C GLU A 69 -11.06 1.20 -0.72
N LYS A 70 -9.84 0.74 -0.51
CA LYS A 70 -8.99 0.10 -1.53
C LYS A 70 -8.16 -0.99 -0.88
N LEU A 71 -7.97 -2.08 -1.60
CA LEU A 71 -7.04 -3.15 -1.24
C LEU A 71 -5.90 -3.20 -2.24
N ARG A 72 -4.68 -3.35 -1.72
CA ARG A 72 -3.50 -3.56 -2.56
C ARG A 72 -2.50 -4.49 -1.92
N MET A 73 -1.74 -5.19 -2.73
CA MET A 73 -0.49 -5.82 -2.36
C MET A 73 0.66 -4.90 -2.75
N ARG A 74 1.65 -4.74 -1.86
CA ARG A 74 2.80 -3.86 -2.07
C ARG A 74 4.09 -4.58 -1.79
N SER A 75 5.11 -4.34 -2.62
CA SER A 75 6.50 -4.68 -2.36
C SER A 75 7.42 -3.47 -2.48
N TYR A 76 8.59 -3.58 -1.90
CA TYR A 76 9.70 -2.66 -2.09
C TYR A 76 10.72 -3.35 -3.00
N GLY A 77 10.86 -2.85 -4.24
CA GLY A 77 11.52 -3.53 -5.33
C GLY A 77 10.66 -4.61 -5.98
N THR A 78 11.28 -5.44 -6.83
CA THR A 78 10.64 -6.60 -7.47
C THR A 78 10.83 -7.82 -6.58
N PRO A 79 9.76 -8.41 -6.01
CA PRO A 79 9.88 -9.49 -5.06
C PRO A 79 10.00 -10.85 -5.75
N ASN A 80 10.77 -11.75 -5.16
CA ASN A 80 10.75 -13.18 -5.42
C ASN A 80 9.61 -13.86 -4.64
N ALA A 81 9.32 -15.13 -4.93
CA ALA A 81 8.22 -15.87 -4.30
C ALA A 81 8.31 -15.94 -2.76
N HIS A 82 9.51 -15.88 -2.21
CA HIS A 82 9.80 -15.97 -0.77
C HIS A 82 10.04 -14.60 -0.11
N ASP A 83 9.99 -13.51 -0.89
CA ASP A 83 10.19 -12.18 -0.36
C ASP A 83 8.94 -11.67 0.33
N LYS A 84 9.17 -10.75 1.26
CA LYS A 84 8.12 -10.13 2.06
C LYS A 84 7.33 -9.11 1.25
N VAL A 85 6.02 -9.27 1.23
CA VAL A 85 5.07 -8.30 0.69
C VAL A 85 4.06 -7.85 1.76
N PHE A 86 3.34 -6.80 1.46
CA PHE A 86 2.36 -6.19 2.36
C PHE A 86 0.98 -6.18 1.72
N LEU A 87 0.00 -6.77 2.38
CA LEU A 87 -1.41 -6.54 2.06
C LEU A 87 -1.89 -5.33 2.86
N GLU A 88 -2.40 -4.34 2.16
CA GLU A 88 -2.79 -3.05 2.74
C GLU A 88 -4.22 -2.70 2.38
N ILE A 89 -5.05 -2.45 3.40
CA ILE A 89 -6.36 -1.79 3.25
C ILE A 89 -6.18 -0.31 3.54
N LYS A 90 -6.64 0.52 2.64
CA LYS A 90 -6.75 1.97 2.84
C LYS A 90 -8.23 2.35 2.82
N LYS A 91 -8.74 2.79 3.96
CA LYS A 91 -10.08 3.33 4.13
C LYS A 91 -9.99 4.85 4.23
N LYS A 92 -10.96 5.54 3.68
CA LYS A 92 -11.11 6.98 3.85
C LYS A 92 -12.56 7.28 4.22
N TYR A 93 -12.76 7.94 5.35
CA TYR A 93 -14.07 8.38 5.84
C TYR A 93 -14.01 9.87 6.15
N ASN A 94 -14.92 10.64 5.59
CA ASN A 94 -15.02 12.08 5.80
C ASN A 94 -13.67 12.82 5.73
N GLY A 95 -12.87 12.52 4.70
CA GLY A 95 -11.55 13.12 4.49
C GLY A 95 -10.39 12.46 5.25
N ILE A 96 -10.66 11.74 6.34
CA ILE A 96 -9.65 11.08 7.17
C ILE A 96 -9.27 9.74 6.56
N ALA A 97 -7.97 9.52 6.31
CA ALA A 97 -7.45 8.28 5.78
C ALA A 97 -6.96 7.37 6.92
N ASN A 98 -7.48 6.15 6.96
CA ASN A 98 -6.99 5.07 7.80
C ASN A 98 -6.30 4.03 6.91
N LYS A 99 -5.12 3.58 7.32
CA LYS A 99 -4.35 2.56 6.62
C LYS A 99 -4.00 1.45 7.60
N ARG A 100 -4.28 0.22 7.21
CA ARG A 100 -3.89 -0.99 7.93
C ARG A 100 -3.14 -1.93 7.03
N ARG A 101 -2.18 -2.64 7.56
CA ARG A 101 -1.38 -3.59 6.79
C ARG A 101 -1.01 -4.83 7.59
N THR A 102 -0.86 -5.93 6.88
CA THR A 102 -0.20 -7.14 7.34
C THR A 102 0.88 -7.53 6.35
N SER A 103 1.84 -8.35 6.76
CA SER A 103 2.92 -8.80 5.88
C SER A 103 3.00 -10.31 5.85
N MET A 104 3.35 -10.86 4.70
CA MET A 104 3.57 -12.29 4.47
C MET A 104 4.51 -12.48 3.28
N VAL A 105 4.94 -13.70 2.99
CA VAL A 105 5.71 -13.97 1.78
C VAL A 105 4.82 -13.94 0.54
N LEU A 106 5.39 -13.56 -0.62
CA LEU A 106 4.62 -13.33 -1.85
C LEU A 106 3.76 -14.53 -2.26
N LYS A 107 4.30 -15.74 -2.23
CA LYS A 107 3.54 -16.95 -2.61
C LYS A 107 2.30 -17.18 -1.75
N ASP A 108 2.40 -16.87 -0.44
CA ASP A 108 1.28 -17.02 0.48
C ASP A 108 0.26 -15.88 0.30
N ALA A 109 0.74 -14.68 -0.02
CA ALA A 109 -0.14 -13.57 -0.37
C ALA A 109 -1.00 -13.88 -1.60
N TYR A 110 -0.42 -14.48 -2.64
CA TYR A 110 -1.18 -14.93 -3.80
C TYR A 110 -2.22 -15.99 -3.44
N ARG A 111 -1.82 -17.08 -2.73
CA ARG A 111 -2.74 -18.13 -2.29
C ARG A 111 -3.88 -17.56 -1.44
N TYR A 112 -3.54 -16.68 -0.51
CA TYR A 112 -4.53 -16.06 0.35
C TYR A 112 -5.50 -15.18 -0.45
N MET A 113 -5.02 -14.39 -1.39
CA MET A 113 -5.88 -13.56 -2.23
C MET A 113 -6.75 -14.37 -3.20
N GLU A 114 -6.26 -15.50 -3.71
CA GLU A 114 -6.95 -16.35 -4.65
C GLU A 114 -8.05 -17.19 -3.98
N ASN A 115 -7.71 -17.91 -2.92
CA ASN A 115 -8.60 -18.93 -2.34
C ASN A 115 -8.85 -18.79 -0.83
N GLY A 116 -8.29 -17.77 -0.15
CA GLY A 116 -8.47 -17.56 1.29
C GLY A 116 -7.62 -18.45 2.19
N THR A 117 -6.68 -19.21 1.63
CA THR A 117 -5.82 -20.07 2.43
C THR A 117 -4.94 -19.24 3.35
N PHE A 118 -5.17 -19.33 4.66
CA PHE A 118 -4.35 -18.63 5.65
C PHE A 118 -2.94 -19.18 5.63
N PRO A 119 -1.92 -18.28 5.62
CA PRO A 119 -0.55 -18.72 5.77
C PRO A 119 -0.35 -19.32 7.17
N TYR A 120 0.12 -20.56 7.21
CA TYR A 120 0.57 -21.19 8.45
C TYR A 120 1.91 -20.56 8.82
N GLU A 121 1.98 -19.96 10.02
CA GLU A 121 3.23 -19.48 10.64
C GLU A 121 4.00 -18.38 9.89
N THR A 122 3.59 -17.15 10.08
CA THR A 122 4.50 -16.00 9.85
C THR A 122 4.49 -15.13 11.11
N GLU A 123 5.63 -14.95 11.74
CA GLU A 123 5.81 -14.13 12.96
C GLU A 123 5.34 -12.66 12.84
N CYS A 124 5.04 -12.22 11.63
CA CYS A 124 4.67 -10.84 11.31
C CYS A 124 3.20 -10.66 10.89
N LEU A 125 2.35 -11.67 11.08
CA LEU A 125 0.94 -11.61 10.69
C LEU A 125 0.10 -10.82 11.68
N ASN A 126 -0.46 -9.70 11.24
CA ASN A 126 -1.52 -9.04 12.00
C ASN A 126 -2.87 -9.72 11.70
N ARG A 127 -3.28 -10.63 12.60
CA ARG A 127 -4.52 -11.42 12.45
C ARG A 127 -5.78 -10.56 12.36
N GLN A 128 -5.80 -9.41 13.03
CA GLN A 128 -6.94 -8.50 12.95
C GLN A 128 -7.07 -7.90 11.54
N VAL A 129 -5.96 -7.47 10.96
CA VAL A 129 -5.95 -6.94 9.58
C VAL A 129 -6.34 -8.03 8.59
N LEU A 130 -5.90 -9.27 8.78
CA LEU A 130 -6.33 -10.39 7.93
C LEU A 130 -7.84 -10.61 7.99
N LYS A 131 -8.45 -10.60 9.18
CA LYS A 131 -9.92 -10.71 9.32
C LYS A 131 -10.64 -9.56 8.59
N GLU A 132 -10.08 -8.35 8.60
CA GLU A 132 -10.65 -7.23 7.84
C GLU A 132 -10.50 -7.43 6.34
N ILE A 133 -9.39 -8.02 5.87
CA ILE A 133 -9.20 -8.36 4.46
C ILE A 133 -10.17 -9.48 4.04
N ASP A 134 -10.36 -10.50 4.88
CA ASP A 134 -11.35 -11.57 4.62
C ASP A 134 -12.76 -11.03 4.52
N TYR A 135 -13.15 -10.16 5.43
CA TYR A 135 -14.45 -9.48 5.34
C TYR A 135 -14.57 -8.68 4.04
N PHE A 136 -13.50 -7.99 3.64
CA PHE A 136 -13.47 -7.24 2.37
C PHE A 136 -13.62 -8.18 1.16
N ARG A 137 -12.93 -9.32 1.16
CA ARG A 137 -13.04 -10.35 0.13
C ARG A 137 -14.42 -11.01 0.09
N SER A 138 -15.10 -11.13 1.24
CA SER A 138 -16.47 -11.70 1.28
C SER A 138 -17.54 -10.79 0.67
N ILE A 139 -17.29 -9.47 0.66
CA ILE A 139 -18.20 -8.47 0.09
C ILE A 139 -17.94 -8.27 -1.41
N TYR A 140 -16.67 -8.34 -1.81
CA TYR A 140 -16.21 -8.05 -3.17
C TYR A 140 -15.54 -9.28 -3.78
N ASP A 141 -15.91 -9.65 -4.99
CA ASP A 141 -15.18 -10.64 -5.79
C ASP A 141 -13.90 -9.96 -6.34
N LEU A 142 -12.84 -9.98 -5.53
CA LEU A 142 -11.62 -9.22 -5.79
C LEU A 142 -10.65 -9.98 -6.68
N LYS A 143 -10.22 -9.32 -7.75
CA LYS A 143 -9.20 -9.80 -8.68
C LYS A 143 -8.06 -8.78 -8.79
N PRO A 144 -6.83 -9.19 -9.12
CA PRO A 144 -5.77 -8.25 -9.46
C PRO A 144 -6.15 -7.49 -10.74
N LYS A 145 -6.23 -6.16 -10.67
CA LYS A 145 -6.69 -5.33 -11.80
C LYS A 145 -5.61 -4.39 -12.33
N VAL A 146 -4.83 -3.79 -11.46
CA VAL A 146 -3.84 -2.78 -11.86
C VAL A 146 -2.52 -3.04 -11.18
N TYR A 147 -1.47 -3.17 -11.98
CA TYR A 147 -0.09 -3.08 -11.52
C TYR A 147 0.38 -1.64 -11.67
N LEU A 148 0.94 -1.10 -10.58
CA LEU A 148 1.51 0.24 -10.53
C LEU A 148 2.88 0.21 -9.88
N SER A 149 3.91 0.63 -10.61
CA SER A 149 5.26 0.81 -10.07
C SER A 149 5.68 2.27 -10.18
N TYR A 150 6.44 2.73 -9.19
CA TYR A 150 7.02 4.07 -9.17
C TYR A 150 8.25 4.10 -8.26
N ASP A 151 9.14 5.04 -8.54
CA ASP A 151 10.29 5.27 -7.70
C ASP A 151 9.97 6.31 -6.61
N ARG A 152 10.53 6.08 -5.43
CA ARG A 152 10.33 6.92 -4.27
C ARG A 152 11.65 7.39 -3.69
N TYR A 153 11.63 8.65 -3.30
CA TYR A 153 12.63 9.29 -2.45
C TYR A 153 11.92 9.79 -1.19
N ALA A 154 12.31 9.36 0.00
CA ALA A 154 11.59 9.69 1.25
C ALA A 154 12.55 9.86 2.42
#